data_becf4637460653c9bcd363a095e01940
#
_entry.id   becf4637460653c9bcd363a095e01940
#
_cell.length_a   1.000
_cell.length_b   1.000
_cell.length_c   1.000
_cell.angle_alpha   90.00
_cell.angle_beta   90.00
_cell.angle_gamma   90.00
#
_symmetry.space_group_name_H-M   'P 1'
#
loop_
_entity.id
_entity.type
_entity.pdbx_description
1 polymer ?
#
loop_
_entity_poly.entity_id
_entity_poly.type
_entity_poly.pdbx_seq_one_letter_code
_entity_poly.pdbx_strand_id
1 'polypeptide(L)'
;IADFVLKEGWEELRTIEHDVLISLELENMFIATGGGTPCYFDSIEYMKSRGTVVFFDIHEEILFSRLRSQEHRDRPLIATLSGEDLRDFIKTSLAQRRPIYEQAHLKFNPVKQSVEEMATAIRQYNTTVVEPH
;
A
#
# COMPACT_ATOMS: atom_id res chain seq x y z
N ILE A 1 12.87 8.95 4.81
CA ILE A 1 13.02 7.88 3.79
C ILE A 1 13.95 8.32 2.66
N ALA A 2 13.75 9.51 2.10
CA ALA A 2 14.60 9.98 1.00
C ALA A 2 16.09 10.00 1.39
N ASP A 3 16.41 10.51 2.56
CA ASP A 3 17.80 10.57 3.04
C ASP A 3 18.36 9.17 3.28
N PHE A 4 17.55 8.27 3.82
CA PHE A 4 17.96 6.88 4.03
C PHE A 4 18.27 6.18 2.72
N VAL A 5 17.41 6.33 1.70
CA VAL A 5 17.60 5.70 0.39
C VAL A 5 18.85 6.21 -0.30
N LEU A 6 19.13 7.51 -0.20
CA LEU A 6 20.34 8.10 -0.77
C LEU A 6 21.62 7.55 -0.12
N LYS A 7 21.54 7.23 1.17
CA LYS A 7 22.68 6.75 1.94
C LYS A 7 22.84 5.22 1.87
N GLU A 8 21.76 4.49 2.06
CA GLU A 8 21.79 3.03 2.26
C GLU A 8 21.23 2.23 1.08
N GLY A 9 20.45 2.86 0.19
CA GLY A 9 19.89 2.23 -0.99
C GLY A 9 18.50 1.62 -0.77
N TRP A 10 17.85 1.27 -1.90
CA TRP A 10 16.50 0.73 -1.91
C TRP A 10 16.42 -0.69 -1.33
N GLU A 11 17.40 -1.54 -1.61
CA GLU A 11 17.40 -2.93 -1.11
C GLU A 11 17.40 -2.95 0.41
N GLU A 12 18.22 -2.10 1.03
CA GLU A 12 18.27 -2.02 2.48
C GLU A 12 16.95 -1.51 3.06
N LEU A 13 16.34 -0.52 2.42
CA LEU A 13 15.02 -0.04 2.84
C LEU A 13 13.98 -1.18 2.78
N ARG A 14 13.95 -1.94 1.70
CA ARG A 14 13.00 -3.05 1.55
C ARG A 14 13.20 -4.14 2.59
N THR A 15 14.46 -4.43 2.91
CA THR A 15 14.80 -5.38 3.97
C THR A 15 14.29 -4.91 5.33
N ILE A 16 14.51 -3.64 5.66
CA ILE A 16 14.05 -3.07 6.92
C ILE A 16 12.51 -3.05 6.98
N GLU A 17 11.84 -2.64 5.92
CA GLU A 17 10.38 -2.67 5.86
C GLU A 17 9.84 -4.07 6.14
N HIS A 18 10.44 -5.08 5.54
CA HIS A 18 10.05 -6.47 5.76
C HIS A 18 10.31 -6.92 7.21
N ASP A 19 11.49 -6.63 7.73
CA ASP A 19 11.86 -7.02 9.09
C ASP A 19 10.94 -6.36 10.13
N VAL A 20 10.61 -5.09 9.93
CA VAL A 20 9.67 -4.39 10.80
C VAL A 20 8.28 -5.03 10.71
N LEU A 21 7.82 -5.33 9.50
CA LEU A 21 6.51 -5.94 9.29
C LEU A 21 6.36 -7.26 10.06
N ILE A 22 7.35 -8.16 9.94
CA ILE A 22 7.28 -9.46 10.61
C ILE A 22 7.49 -9.37 12.13
N SER A 23 8.05 -8.26 12.62
CA SER A 23 8.27 -8.05 14.04
C SER A 23 7.03 -7.50 14.76
N LEU A 24 6.02 -7.02 14.04
CA LEU A 24 4.85 -6.39 14.64
C LEU A 24 3.95 -7.42 15.33
N GLU A 25 3.51 -7.09 16.53
CA GLU A 25 2.45 -7.83 17.22
C GLU A 25 1.11 -7.28 16.75
N LEU A 26 0.40 -8.09 15.96
CA LEU A 26 -0.78 -7.66 15.22
C LEU A 26 -2.06 -8.03 15.97
N GLU A 27 -2.49 -7.20 16.93
CA GLU A 27 -3.77 -7.34 17.58
C GLU A 27 -4.48 -5.99 17.64
N ASN A 28 -5.73 -5.94 17.16
CA ASN A 28 -6.62 -4.79 17.27
C ASN A 28 -6.00 -3.48 16.77
N MET A 29 -5.32 -3.52 15.62
CA MET A 29 -4.70 -2.34 15.07
C MET A 29 -4.89 -2.25 13.55
N PHE A 30 -4.83 -1.03 13.04
CA PHE A 30 -4.71 -0.76 11.61
C PHE A 30 -3.27 -0.46 11.27
N ILE A 31 -2.80 -1.02 10.18
CA ILE A 31 -1.45 -0.78 9.69
C ILE A 31 -1.53 -0.21 8.29
N ALA A 32 -1.03 1.00 8.11
CA ALA A 32 -0.86 1.61 6.80
C ALA A 32 0.57 1.35 6.34
N THR A 33 0.73 0.46 5.37
CA THR A 33 2.05 0.15 4.83
C THR A 33 2.45 1.14 3.75
N GLY A 34 3.73 1.26 3.48
CA GLY A 34 4.20 1.90 2.26
C GLY A 34 3.74 1.10 1.05
N GLY A 35 3.61 1.76 -0.10
CA GLY A 35 3.12 1.12 -1.32
C GLY A 35 4.02 -0.01 -1.84
N GLY A 36 5.29 0.03 -1.52
CA GLY A 36 6.23 -1.02 -1.90
C GLY A 36 6.29 -2.21 -0.94
N THR A 37 5.88 -2.02 0.31
CA THR A 37 6.01 -3.07 1.35
C THR A 37 5.40 -4.41 0.93
N PRO A 38 4.16 -4.47 0.41
CA PRO A 38 3.57 -5.76 0.02
C PRO A 38 4.21 -6.38 -1.22
N CYS A 39 4.98 -5.63 -1.99
CA CYS A 39 5.49 -6.06 -3.29
C CYS A 39 6.85 -6.77 -3.22
N TYR A 40 7.48 -6.83 -2.05
CA TYR A 40 8.81 -7.41 -1.89
C TYR A 40 8.78 -8.61 -0.95
N PHE A 41 9.67 -9.57 -1.20
CA PHE A 41 9.75 -10.81 -0.45
C PHE A 41 8.40 -11.53 -0.46
N ASP A 42 8.04 -12.14 0.65
CA ASP A 42 6.75 -12.80 0.87
C ASP A 42 5.77 -11.93 1.66
N SER A 43 5.97 -10.60 1.64
CA SER A 43 5.23 -9.67 2.50
C SER A 43 3.73 -9.74 2.32
N ILE A 44 3.23 -9.80 1.07
CA ILE A 44 1.77 -9.87 0.85
C ILE A 44 1.16 -11.16 1.43
N GLU A 45 1.85 -12.28 1.29
CA GLU A 45 1.40 -13.56 1.84
C GLU A 45 1.41 -13.52 3.36
N TYR A 46 2.46 -12.98 3.95
CA TYR A 46 2.56 -12.79 5.39
C TYR A 46 1.43 -11.90 5.91
N MET A 47 1.22 -10.75 5.27
CA MET A 47 0.14 -9.83 5.65
C MET A 47 -1.22 -10.52 5.64
N LYS A 48 -1.49 -11.28 4.58
CA LYS A 48 -2.77 -12.01 4.43
C LYS A 48 -2.95 -13.09 5.49
N SER A 49 -1.86 -13.71 5.93
CA SER A 49 -1.91 -14.74 6.97
C SER A 49 -2.14 -14.17 8.37
N ARG A 50 -1.89 -12.88 8.56
CA ARG A 50 -1.93 -12.24 9.88
C ARG A 50 -3.12 -11.30 10.08
N GLY A 51 -3.79 -10.90 9.02
CA GLY A 51 -4.90 -9.98 9.14
C GLY A 51 -5.64 -9.79 7.83
N THR A 52 -6.62 -8.92 7.84
CA THR A 52 -7.38 -8.56 6.63
C THR A 52 -6.62 -7.49 5.86
N VAL A 53 -6.26 -7.81 4.63
CA VAL A 53 -5.53 -6.89 3.75
C VAL A 53 -6.53 -6.18 2.83
N VAL A 54 -6.46 -4.86 2.81
CA VAL A 54 -7.33 -4.02 2.01
C VAL A 54 -6.50 -3.25 0.99
N PHE A 55 -6.87 -3.36 -0.26
CA PHE A 55 -6.28 -2.58 -1.35
C PHE A 55 -7.11 -1.32 -1.56
N PHE A 56 -6.49 -0.16 -1.40
CA PHE A 56 -7.11 1.12 -1.73
C PHE A 56 -6.94 1.36 -3.22
N ASP A 57 -7.96 1.01 -3.99
CA ASP A 57 -7.95 1.07 -5.46
C ASP A 57 -8.49 2.43 -5.91
N ILE A 58 -7.56 3.34 -6.18
CA ILE A 58 -7.86 4.70 -6.62
C ILE A 58 -7.38 4.86 -8.07
N HIS A 59 -8.23 5.47 -8.92
CA HIS A 59 -7.87 5.70 -10.31
C HIS A 59 -6.60 6.54 -10.44
N GLU A 60 -5.76 6.21 -11.42
CA GLU A 60 -4.45 6.85 -11.62
C GLU A 60 -4.54 8.37 -11.82
N GLU A 61 -5.61 8.86 -12.45
CA GLU A 61 -5.80 10.29 -12.66
C GLU A 61 -6.04 11.05 -11.35
N ILE A 62 -6.73 10.43 -10.41
CA ILE A 62 -6.93 11.01 -9.08
C ILE A 62 -5.62 11.03 -8.30
N LEU A 63 -4.86 9.95 -8.38
CA LEU A 63 -3.53 9.88 -7.78
C LEU A 63 -2.61 10.96 -8.35
N PHE A 64 -2.59 11.11 -9.66
CA PHE A 64 -1.82 12.15 -10.33
C PHE A 64 -2.22 13.54 -9.82
N SER A 65 -3.51 13.83 -9.78
CA SER A 65 -4.02 15.11 -9.31
C SER A 65 -3.59 15.42 -7.87
N ARG A 66 -3.63 14.43 -7.00
CA ARG A 66 -3.21 14.59 -5.60
C ARG A 66 -1.70 14.78 -5.48
N LEU A 67 -0.92 13.97 -6.18
CA LEU A 67 0.53 14.00 -6.08
C LEU A 67 1.13 15.26 -6.68
N ARG A 68 0.58 15.76 -7.79
CA ARG A 68 1.09 16.98 -8.40
C ARG A 68 0.90 18.22 -7.55
N SER A 69 -0.10 18.23 -6.66
CA SER A 69 -0.43 19.36 -5.80
C SER A 69 0.26 19.33 -4.45
N GLN A 70 0.99 18.26 -4.15
CA GLN A 70 1.70 18.08 -2.88
C GLN A 70 3.20 18.34 -3.03
N GLU A 71 3.84 18.68 -1.92
CA GLU A 71 5.29 18.66 -1.87
C GLU A 71 5.77 17.21 -1.83
N HIS A 72 6.69 16.88 -2.73
CA HIS A 72 7.14 15.48 -2.92
C HIS A 72 8.48 15.18 -2.26
N ARG A 73 8.99 16.08 -1.42
CA ARG A 73 10.34 15.98 -0.85
C ARG A 73 10.62 14.67 -0.13
N ASP A 74 9.59 14.12 0.52
CA ASP A 74 9.71 12.89 1.28
C ASP A 74 9.42 11.64 0.45
N ARG A 75 9.21 11.78 -0.86
CA ARG A 75 8.91 10.69 -1.78
C ARG A 75 10.01 10.56 -2.82
N PRO A 76 11.08 9.82 -2.52
CA PRO A 76 12.29 9.82 -3.37
C PRO A 76 12.04 9.38 -4.82
N LEU A 77 11.05 8.51 -5.06
CA LEU A 77 10.75 8.03 -6.41
C LEU A 77 10.13 9.11 -7.30
N ILE A 78 9.46 10.11 -6.73
CA ILE A 78 8.71 11.12 -7.49
C ILE A 78 9.17 12.54 -7.21
N ALA A 79 10.16 12.74 -6.35
CA ALA A 79 10.59 14.07 -5.89
C ALA A 79 10.99 15.00 -7.03
N THR A 80 11.53 14.46 -8.13
CA THR A 80 12.01 15.23 -9.27
C THR A 80 11.07 15.16 -10.48
N LEU A 81 9.98 14.40 -10.37
CA LEU A 81 9.05 14.19 -11.48
C LEU A 81 7.95 15.23 -11.50
N SER A 82 7.54 15.64 -12.68
CA SER A 82 6.41 16.55 -12.90
C SER A 82 5.73 16.28 -14.23
N GLY A 83 4.50 16.80 -14.40
CA GLY A 83 3.77 16.69 -15.66
C GLY A 83 3.62 15.26 -16.15
N GLU A 84 3.93 15.05 -17.41
CA GLU A 84 3.77 13.72 -18.04
C GLU A 84 4.71 12.65 -17.46
N ASP A 85 5.88 13.05 -16.99
CA ASP A 85 6.82 12.12 -16.35
C ASP A 85 6.21 11.54 -15.06
N LEU A 86 5.56 12.38 -14.26
CA LEU A 86 4.85 11.93 -13.06
C LEU A 86 3.67 11.03 -13.42
N ARG A 87 2.90 11.41 -14.43
CA ARG A 87 1.76 10.62 -14.91
C ARG A 87 2.20 9.22 -15.38
N ASP A 88 3.24 9.17 -16.19
CA ASP A 88 3.79 7.91 -16.70
C ASP A 88 4.35 7.04 -15.58
N PHE A 89 5.01 7.65 -14.61
CA PHE A 89 5.54 6.94 -13.44
C PHE A 89 4.41 6.29 -12.63
N ILE A 90 3.34 7.04 -12.35
CA ILE A 90 2.18 6.51 -11.63
C ILE A 90 1.57 5.33 -12.38
N LYS A 91 1.33 5.49 -13.69
CA LYS A 91 0.73 4.46 -14.53
C LYS A 91 1.59 3.19 -14.54
N THR A 92 2.89 3.34 -14.76
CA THR A 92 3.82 2.22 -14.83
C THR A 92 3.94 1.53 -13.48
N SER A 93 4.06 2.29 -12.39
CA SER A 93 4.16 1.74 -11.04
C SER A 93 2.91 0.95 -10.65
N LEU A 94 1.73 1.48 -10.95
CA LEU A 94 0.48 0.78 -10.67
C LEU A 94 0.37 -0.51 -11.50
N ALA A 95 0.75 -0.46 -12.77
CA ALA A 95 0.73 -1.64 -13.62
C ALA A 95 1.64 -2.75 -13.08
N GLN A 96 2.81 -2.40 -12.57
CA GLN A 96 3.75 -3.35 -11.99
C GLN A 96 3.28 -3.92 -10.65
N ARG A 97 2.65 -3.09 -9.81
CA ARG A 97 2.25 -3.44 -8.45
C ARG A 97 0.86 -4.07 -8.37
N ARG A 98 -0.01 -3.76 -9.35
CA ARG A 98 -1.41 -4.22 -9.32
C ARG A 98 -1.57 -5.74 -9.15
N PRO A 99 -0.78 -6.61 -9.79
CA PRO A 99 -0.91 -8.05 -9.56
C PRO A 99 -0.71 -8.45 -8.09
N ILE A 100 0.12 -7.73 -7.36
CA ILE A 100 0.31 -7.95 -5.92
C ILE A 100 -0.85 -7.37 -5.13
N TYR A 101 -1.24 -6.12 -5.41
CA TYR A 101 -2.34 -5.46 -4.71
C TYR A 101 -3.67 -6.20 -4.88
N GLU A 102 -3.89 -6.79 -6.05
CA GLU A 102 -5.10 -7.57 -6.34
C GLU A 102 -5.20 -8.86 -5.50
N GLN A 103 -4.11 -9.27 -4.85
CA GLN A 103 -4.14 -10.39 -3.93
C GLN A 103 -4.75 -10.04 -2.57
N ALA A 104 -5.04 -8.78 -2.30
CA ALA A 104 -5.69 -8.35 -1.06
C ALA A 104 -7.05 -9.03 -0.89
N HIS A 105 -7.49 -9.15 0.35
CA HIS A 105 -8.79 -9.75 0.67
C HIS A 105 -9.95 -8.88 0.19
N LEU A 106 -9.81 -7.56 0.30
CA LEU A 106 -10.84 -6.60 -0.03
C LEU A 106 -10.25 -5.46 -0.86
N LYS A 107 -11.11 -4.84 -1.68
CA LYS A 107 -10.80 -3.58 -2.37
C LYS A 107 -11.69 -2.48 -1.81
N PHE A 108 -11.13 -1.30 -1.67
CA PHE A 108 -11.85 -0.12 -1.22
C PHE A 108 -11.50 1.07 -2.11
N ASN A 109 -12.54 1.73 -2.61
CA ASN A 109 -12.37 2.97 -3.38
C ASN A 109 -12.89 4.14 -2.54
N PRO A 110 -12.00 4.93 -1.92
CA PRO A 110 -12.41 6.02 -1.02
C PRO A 110 -13.10 7.18 -1.73
N VAL A 111 -13.08 7.23 -3.05
CA VAL A 111 -13.82 8.23 -3.84
C VAL A 111 -15.29 7.85 -3.95
N LYS A 112 -15.59 6.54 -4.04
CA LYS A 112 -16.96 6.03 -4.25
C LYS A 112 -17.60 5.47 -2.98
N GLN A 113 -16.81 5.11 -1.99
CA GLN A 113 -17.26 4.44 -0.79
C GLN A 113 -16.88 5.24 0.45
N SER A 114 -17.73 5.17 1.48
CA SER A 114 -17.48 5.82 2.75
C SER A 114 -16.59 4.96 3.66
N VAL A 115 -16.02 5.60 4.69
CA VAL A 115 -15.26 4.89 5.73
C VAL A 115 -16.15 3.87 6.44
N GLU A 116 -17.41 4.20 6.68
CA GLU A 116 -18.39 3.31 7.30
C GLU A 116 -18.64 2.07 6.45
N GLU A 117 -18.73 2.23 5.13
CA GLU A 117 -18.87 1.10 4.20
C GLU A 117 -17.63 0.19 4.26
N MET A 118 -16.42 0.78 4.32
CA MET A 118 -15.20 0.00 4.48
C MET A 118 -15.19 -0.76 5.80
N ALA A 119 -15.52 -0.09 6.89
CA ALA A 119 -15.55 -0.73 8.21
C ALA A 119 -16.55 -1.88 8.24
N THR A 120 -17.72 -1.70 7.65
CA THR A 120 -18.74 -2.76 7.55
C THR A 120 -18.21 -3.95 6.74
N ALA A 121 -17.58 -3.69 5.60
CA ALA A 121 -17.01 -4.74 4.75
C ALA A 121 -15.92 -5.54 5.47
N ILE A 122 -15.05 -4.86 6.21
CA ILE A 122 -13.99 -5.51 7.00
C ILE A 122 -14.60 -6.39 8.09
N ARG A 123 -15.59 -5.89 8.83
CA ARG A 123 -16.25 -6.66 9.88
C ARG A 123 -16.94 -7.90 9.33
N GLN A 124 -17.65 -7.75 8.22
CA GLN A 124 -18.32 -8.87 7.56
C GLN A 124 -17.31 -9.91 7.09
N TYR A 125 -16.23 -9.49 6.48
CA TYR A 125 -15.17 -10.38 6.04
C TYR A 125 -14.55 -11.14 7.21
N ASN A 126 -14.21 -10.44 8.28
CA ASN A 126 -13.60 -11.05 9.46
C ASN A 126 -14.53 -12.07 10.12
N THR A 127 -15.82 -11.78 10.18
CA THR A 127 -16.81 -12.71 10.73
C THR A 127 -16.88 -13.99 9.89
N THR A 128 -16.84 -13.86 8.57
CA THR A 128 -16.91 -15.01 7.66
C THR A 128 -15.68 -15.90 7.76
N VAL A 129 -14.49 -15.29 7.89
CA VAL A 129 -13.21 -16.02 7.86
C VAL A 129 -12.85 -16.63 9.22
N VAL A 130 -13.30 -16.01 10.32
CA VAL A 130 -12.94 -16.41 11.69
C VAL A 130 -13.97 -17.35 12.29
N GLU A 131 -15.06 -17.68 11.60
CA GLU A 131 -16.01 -18.64 12.10
C GLU A 131 -15.33 -20.00 12.36
N PRO A 132 -15.46 -20.53 13.57
CA PRO A 132 -14.88 -21.83 13.87
C PRO A 132 -15.55 -22.93 13.04
N HIS A 133 -14.73 -23.72 12.48
CA HIS A 133 -15.15 -24.84 11.64
C HIS A 133 -15.69 -25.98 12.47
#